data_26f9bcf1a6b4eee7df64a233a9f234e4
#
_entry.id   26f9bcf1a6b4eee7df64a233a9f234e4
#
_cell.length_a   1.000
_cell.length_b   1.000
_cell.length_c   1.000
_cell.angle_alpha   90.00
_cell.angle_beta   90.00
_cell.angle_gamma   90.00
#
_symmetry.space_group_name_H-M   'P 1'
#
loop_
_entity.id
_entity.type
_entity.pdbx_description
1 polymer ?
#
loop_
_entity_poly.entity_id
_entity_poly.type
_entity_poly.pdbx_seq_one_letter_code
_entity_poly.pdbx_strand_id
1 'polypeptide(L)'
;MKFLPVMRRGLARGLAGLLLLASLPGFARADGQAAVWALKGTRNTVYLAGSVHALPKDRAQFPPQLELAYDASDAIVMEVDLDDLNPLEAVQFLTERGTLPASQTLEDVIGAEKYSTVIALANSIDLPEMAISRLEPWAAAMVLTQFALMRTGFDPQLGIDMQLSDRARSDGKPIDGLETVGEQLGIFDSRSMSEQTKFLLDAARDVPEMQKDLDRLIVAWRAGDLRALEREFRKERAQSPALYDELLGTRNRKWLPKIEALLNEDRNYLVVVGTLHFVGRDGLLALLAKSGHKPVMLPGTPVSATN
;
A
#
# COMPACT_ATOMS: atom_id res chain seq x y z
N MET A 1 3.32 33.23 -54.29
CA MET A 1 2.96 34.60 -53.88
C MET A 1 3.20 34.64 -52.37
N LYS A 2 4.37 35.13 -51.90
CA LYS A 2 4.62 36.53 -51.45
C LYS A 2 3.62 36.89 -50.31
N PHE A 3 3.94 37.24 -49.04
CA PHE A 3 5.01 38.05 -48.47
C PHE A 3 5.15 37.81 -46.95
N LEU A 4 6.35 37.69 -46.43
CA LEU A 4 6.84 38.30 -45.18
C LEU A 4 7.19 39.75 -45.52
N PRO A 5 7.45 40.72 -44.60
CA PRO A 5 8.04 40.69 -43.24
C PRO A 5 7.42 41.76 -42.28
N VAL A 6 7.88 42.00 -41.06
CA VAL A 6 8.90 42.96 -40.64
C VAL A 6 9.03 43.02 -39.10
N MET A 7 10.24 42.85 -38.66
CA MET A 7 10.75 43.23 -37.32
C MET A 7 10.59 44.75 -37.05
N ARG A 8 10.39 45.11 -35.80
CA ARG A 8 11.00 46.36 -35.26
C ARG A 8 11.44 46.18 -33.79
N ARG A 9 12.72 46.51 -33.60
CA ARG A 9 13.47 46.67 -32.37
C ARG A 9 13.05 47.95 -31.62
N GLY A 10 13.18 47.91 -30.28
CA GLY A 10 13.17 49.14 -29.47
C GLY A 10 13.88 48.87 -28.13
N LEU A 11 15.09 49.33 -28.04
CA LEU A 11 15.93 49.45 -26.82
C LEU A 11 15.34 50.50 -25.86
N ALA A 12 15.46 50.30 -24.52
CA ALA A 12 16.36 51.13 -23.67
C ALA A 12 16.06 50.94 -22.18
N ARG A 13 17.12 50.52 -21.46
CA ARG A 13 17.71 51.12 -20.23
C ARG A 13 16.76 51.50 -19.07
N GLY A 14 16.80 50.82 -17.90
CA GLY A 14 17.76 51.02 -16.82
C GLY A 14 16.99 51.09 -15.51
N LEU A 15 17.30 50.29 -14.54
CA LEU A 15 17.71 50.69 -13.19
C LEU A 15 17.92 49.45 -12.32
N ALA A 16 19.07 49.40 -11.70
CA ALA A 16 19.46 48.40 -10.73
C ALA A 16 18.53 48.49 -9.51
N GLY A 17 17.77 47.41 -9.26
CA GLY A 17 17.06 47.13 -8.03
C GLY A 17 17.60 45.87 -7.44
N LEU A 18 18.42 46.00 -6.40
CA LEU A 18 18.96 44.93 -5.58
C LEU A 18 17.80 44.19 -4.91
N LEU A 19 17.32 43.12 -5.51
CA LEU A 19 16.43 42.15 -4.84
C LEU A 19 17.30 41.07 -4.22
N LEU A 20 17.51 41.21 -2.89
CA LEU A 20 17.92 40.11 -2.05
C LEU A 20 16.91 38.99 -2.26
N LEU A 21 17.28 38.00 -3.06
CA LEU A 21 16.68 36.68 -3.01
C LEU A 21 17.09 36.10 -1.66
N ALA A 22 16.21 36.27 -0.66
CA ALA A 22 16.23 35.45 0.51
C ALA A 22 16.04 34.02 -0.01
N SER A 23 17.14 33.28 -0.12
CA SER A 23 17.14 31.84 -0.23
C SER A 23 16.44 31.30 0.99
N LEU A 24 15.14 31.04 0.86
CA LEU A 24 14.45 30.14 1.78
C LEU A 24 15.29 28.86 1.80
N PRO A 25 15.73 28.39 2.98
CA PRO A 25 16.39 27.11 3.06
C PRO A 25 15.39 26.11 2.49
N GLY A 26 15.71 25.55 1.32
CA GLY A 26 15.03 24.38 0.83
C GLY A 26 15.11 23.38 1.96
N PHE A 27 13.94 23.00 2.50
CA PHE A 27 13.89 21.86 3.39
C PHE A 27 14.51 20.70 2.63
N ALA A 28 15.77 20.39 2.94
CA ALA A 28 16.39 19.15 2.54
C ALA A 28 15.45 18.07 3.07
N ARG A 29 14.77 17.37 2.19
CA ARG A 29 14.01 16.20 2.52
C ARG A 29 14.99 15.23 3.14
N ALA A 30 14.86 14.96 4.42
CA ALA A 30 15.67 13.94 5.08
C ALA A 30 15.29 12.61 4.42
N ASP A 31 16.21 12.02 3.70
CA ASP A 31 16.10 10.64 3.25
C ASP A 31 15.89 9.75 4.47
N GLY A 32 14.76 9.04 4.53
CA GLY A 32 14.48 8.09 5.60
C GLY A 32 13.39 8.48 6.61
N GLN A 33 12.48 9.37 6.28
CA GLN A 33 11.35 9.71 7.14
C GLN A 33 10.14 8.86 6.81
N ALA A 34 10.09 7.60 7.29
CA ALA A 34 8.91 6.77 7.12
C ALA A 34 7.69 7.37 7.84
N ALA A 35 6.52 7.08 7.30
CA ALA A 35 5.22 7.48 7.84
C ALA A 35 4.90 6.68 9.12
N VAL A 36 5.40 7.13 10.26
CA VAL A 36 5.13 6.57 11.59
C VAL A 36 4.63 7.68 12.51
N TRP A 37 3.53 7.41 13.23
CA TRP A 37 2.90 8.36 14.16
C TRP A 37 2.82 7.76 15.56
N ALA A 38 2.85 8.61 16.57
CA ALA A 38 2.57 8.29 17.95
C ALA A 38 1.20 8.86 18.34
N LEU A 39 0.40 8.05 18.98
CA LEU A 39 -0.88 8.39 19.57
C LEU A 39 -0.79 8.17 21.09
N LYS A 40 -0.97 9.22 21.88
CA LYS A 40 -0.90 9.12 23.34
C LYS A 40 -2.23 8.61 23.89
N GLY A 41 -2.17 7.49 24.56
CA GLY A 41 -3.24 6.94 25.37
C GLY A 41 -3.23 7.49 26.81
N THR A 42 -4.03 6.89 27.68
CA THR A 42 -4.12 7.28 29.08
C THR A 42 -2.85 6.95 29.88
N ARG A 43 -2.25 5.78 29.61
CA ARG A 43 -1.05 5.26 30.29
C ARG A 43 -0.01 4.69 29.34
N ASN A 44 -0.28 4.71 28.05
CA ASN A 44 0.54 4.09 27.02
C ASN A 44 0.74 4.99 25.80
N THR A 45 1.43 4.45 24.82
CA THR A 45 1.54 5.03 23.48
C THR A 45 1.18 3.96 22.46
N VAL A 46 0.29 4.28 21.52
CA VAL A 46 0.02 3.47 20.35
C VAL A 46 0.75 4.11 19.17
N TYR A 47 1.71 3.40 18.61
CA TYR A 47 2.38 3.79 17.39
C TYR A 47 1.60 3.28 16.19
N LEU A 48 1.54 4.07 15.13
CA LEU A 48 0.89 3.73 13.88
C LEU A 48 1.94 3.76 12.78
N ALA A 49 2.10 2.68 12.03
CA ALA A 49 3.08 2.59 10.95
C ALA A 49 2.45 2.10 9.65
N GLY A 50 2.77 2.79 8.56
CA GLY A 50 2.41 2.35 7.23
C GLY A 50 3.38 1.31 6.71
N SER A 51 2.89 0.12 6.34
CA SER A 51 3.68 -0.94 5.73
C SER A 51 3.60 -0.92 4.20
N VAL A 52 4.50 -1.69 3.60
CA VAL A 52 4.47 -2.11 2.20
C VAL A 52 4.73 -3.61 2.14
N HIS A 53 3.90 -4.33 1.39
CA HIS A 53 3.84 -5.79 1.40
C HIS A 53 4.96 -6.49 0.62
N ALA A 54 5.74 -5.75 -0.16
CA ALA A 54 6.90 -6.28 -0.88
C ALA A 54 7.94 -5.19 -1.05
N LEU A 55 9.21 -5.56 -0.96
CA LEU A 55 10.35 -4.67 -1.16
C LEU A 55 11.42 -5.33 -2.02
N PRO A 56 12.17 -4.58 -2.82
CA PRO A 56 13.38 -5.09 -3.45
C PRO A 56 14.49 -5.20 -2.40
N LYS A 57 15.41 -6.14 -2.60
CA LYS A 57 16.47 -6.49 -1.63
C LYS A 57 17.33 -5.30 -1.21
N ASP A 58 17.63 -4.40 -2.12
CA ASP A 58 18.44 -3.20 -1.87
C ASP A 58 17.71 -2.13 -1.05
N ARG A 59 16.39 -2.24 -0.90
CA ARG A 59 15.51 -1.31 -0.17
C ARG A 59 14.70 -1.98 0.95
N ALA A 60 15.15 -3.12 1.47
CA ALA A 60 14.43 -3.90 2.47
C ALA A 60 14.69 -3.46 3.93
N GLN A 61 15.61 -2.50 4.16
CA GLN A 61 15.94 -2.05 5.52
C GLN A 61 14.76 -1.32 6.17
N PHE A 62 14.57 -1.53 7.47
CA PHE A 62 13.62 -0.77 8.25
C PHE A 62 13.97 0.71 8.29
N PRO A 63 12.98 1.60 8.11
CA PRO A 63 13.17 3.01 8.43
C PRO A 63 13.47 3.21 9.93
N PRO A 64 14.35 4.16 10.29
CA PRO A 64 14.72 4.38 11.71
C PRO A 64 13.53 4.67 12.64
N GLN A 65 12.48 5.37 12.14
CA GLN A 65 11.27 5.65 12.92
C GLN A 65 10.48 4.37 13.23
N LEU A 66 10.47 3.42 12.30
CA LEU A 66 9.82 2.13 12.51
C LEU A 66 10.58 1.29 13.54
N GLU A 67 11.92 1.30 13.48
CA GLU A 67 12.77 0.69 14.52
C GLU A 67 12.45 1.25 15.90
N LEU A 68 12.43 2.59 16.05
CA LEU A 68 12.12 3.25 17.31
C LEU A 68 10.72 2.87 17.83
N ALA A 69 9.72 2.83 16.95
CA ALA A 69 8.35 2.47 17.32
C ALA A 69 8.26 0.99 17.73
N TYR A 70 8.93 0.10 16.99
CA TYR A 70 9.00 -1.32 17.32
C TYR A 70 9.66 -1.57 18.69
N ASP A 71 10.82 -0.97 18.93
CA ASP A 71 11.56 -1.15 20.19
C ASP A 71 10.80 -0.61 21.40
N ALA A 72 10.02 0.47 21.21
CA ALA A 72 9.20 1.09 22.25
C ALA A 72 7.86 0.39 22.50
N SER A 73 7.50 -0.63 21.69
CA SER A 73 6.22 -1.34 21.79
C SER A 73 6.38 -2.70 22.47
N ASP A 74 5.37 -3.06 23.28
CA ASP A 74 5.30 -4.34 23.98
C ASP A 74 4.59 -5.43 23.16
N ALA A 75 3.73 -5.01 22.20
CA ALA A 75 2.96 -5.88 21.34
C ALA A 75 2.76 -5.22 19.97
N ILE A 76 2.47 -6.04 18.96
CA ILE A 76 2.20 -5.60 17.59
C ILE A 76 0.76 -5.93 17.22
N VAL A 77 0.11 -5.03 16.47
CA VAL A 77 -1.22 -5.25 15.89
C VAL A 77 -1.10 -5.07 14.38
N MET A 78 -1.43 -6.10 13.63
CA MET A 78 -1.33 -6.14 12.18
C MET A 78 -2.72 -6.16 11.53
N GLU A 79 -2.80 -6.02 10.20
CA GLU A 79 -4.07 -6.22 9.49
C GLU A 79 -4.63 -7.61 9.81
N VAL A 80 -3.79 -8.62 9.63
CA VAL A 80 -4.05 -10.03 9.95
C VAL A 80 -2.91 -10.53 10.84
N ASP A 81 -3.24 -11.34 11.82
CA ASP A 81 -2.22 -12.05 12.60
C ASP A 81 -1.54 -13.10 11.70
N LEU A 82 -0.31 -12.81 11.30
CA LEU A 82 0.47 -13.70 10.44
C LEU A 82 1.02 -14.92 11.19
N ASP A 83 1.05 -14.87 12.53
CA ASP A 83 1.51 -16.00 13.37
C ASP A 83 0.42 -17.05 13.59
N ASP A 84 -0.83 -16.58 13.70
CA ASP A 84 -2.01 -17.45 13.81
C ASP A 84 -2.53 -17.88 12.42
N LEU A 85 -1.88 -17.43 11.34
CA LEU A 85 -2.19 -17.88 10.01
C LEU A 85 -1.92 -19.38 9.88
N ASN A 86 -2.99 -20.18 9.91
CA ASN A 86 -2.93 -21.53 9.42
C ASN A 86 -2.79 -21.50 7.89
N PRO A 87 -1.62 -21.83 7.31
CA PRO A 87 -1.45 -21.82 5.85
C PRO A 87 -2.48 -22.67 5.13
N LEU A 88 -3.02 -23.72 5.81
CA LEU A 88 -4.06 -24.58 5.28
C LEU A 88 -5.39 -23.82 5.14
N GLU A 89 -5.73 -22.92 6.05
CA GLU A 89 -6.97 -22.14 5.97
C GLU A 89 -6.98 -21.18 4.79
N ALA A 90 -5.86 -20.49 4.53
CA ALA A 90 -5.74 -19.62 3.36
C ALA A 90 -5.83 -20.42 2.05
N VAL A 91 -5.13 -21.55 1.97
CA VAL A 91 -5.21 -22.47 0.82
C VAL A 91 -6.61 -23.06 0.67
N GLN A 92 -7.24 -23.45 1.77
CA GLN A 92 -8.60 -23.98 1.77
C GLN A 92 -9.60 -22.90 1.29
N PHE A 93 -9.50 -21.66 1.80
CA PHE A 93 -10.35 -20.56 1.36
C PHE A 93 -10.19 -20.33 -0.15
N LEU A 94 -8.96 -20.24 -0.65
CA LEU A 94 -8.69 -20.07 -2.09
C LEU A 94 -9.20 -21.26 -2.91
N THR A 95 -9.10 -22.48 -2.40
CA THR A 95 -9.57 -23.68 -3.10
C THR A 95 -11.09 -23.73 -3.13
N GLU A 96 -11.76 -23.45 -2.01
CA GLU A 96 -13.22 -23.57 -1.89
C GLU A 96 -13.95 -22.38 -2.53
N ARG A 97 -13.38 -21.17 -2.45
CA ARG A 97 -14.03 -19.92 -2.85
C ARG A 97 -13.43 -19.30 -4.11
N GLY A 98 -12.18 -19.58 -4.42
CA GLY A 98 -11.48 -19.04 -5.57
C GLY A 98 -11.45 -19.99 -6.79
N THR A 99 -12.05 -21.19 -6.70
CA THR A 99 -12.06 -22.16 -7.80
C THR A 99 -13.45 -22.29 -8.38
N LEU A 100 -13.55 -22.19 -9.69
CA LEU A 100 -14.80 -22.37 -10.43
C LEU A 100 -15.31 -23.83 -10.35
N PRO A 101 -16.65 -24.05 -10.44
CA PRO A 101 -17.24 -25.39 -10.56
C PRO A 101 -16.56 -26.21 -11.65
N ALA A 102 -16.52 -27.55 -11.50
CA ALA A 102 -15.83 -28.45 -12.43
C ALA A 102 -16.29 -28.34 -13.89
N SER A 103 -17.51 -27.87 -14.11
CA SER A 103 -18.12 -27.67 -15.45
C SER A 103 -17.79 -26.34 -16.10
N GLN A 104 -17.06 -25.43 -15.42
CA GLN A 104 -16.79 -24.07 -15.90
C GLN A 104 -15.30 -23.77 -15.95
N THR A 105 -14.90 -22.95 -16.88
CA THR A 105 -13.55 -22.36 -16.98
C THR A 105 -13.63 -20.84 -16.84
N LEU A 106 -12.50 -20.21 -16.60
CA LEU A 106 -12.40 -18.76 -16.58
C LEU A 106 -12.87 -18.15 -17.92
N GLU A 107 -12.56 -18.81 -19.05
CA GLU A 107 -13.02 -18.40 -20.38
C GLU A 107 -14.55 -18.41 -20.48
N ASP A 108 -15.22 -19.46 -19.96
CA ASP A 108 -16.69 -19.55 -19.97
C ASP A 108 -17.31 -18.38 -19.17
N VAL A 109 -16.65 -17.94 -18.10
CA VAL A 109 -17.16 -16.89 -17.22
C VAL A 109 -16.95 -15.49 -17.79
N ILE A 110 -15.75 -15.20 -18.31
CA ILE A 110 -15.41 -13.83 -18.75
C ILE A 110 -15.56 -13.60 -20.26
N GLY A 111 -15.70 -14.67 -21.04
CA GLY A 111 -15.79 -14.68 -22.49
C GLY A 111 -14.44 -14.69 -23.20
N ALA A 112 -14.39 -15.29 -24.41
CA ALA A 112 -13.16 -15.58 -25.14
C ALA A 112 -12.28 -14.36 -25.43
N GLU A 113 -12.87 -13.20 -25.76
CA GLU A 113 -12.11 -11.97 -26.06
C GLU A 113 -11.32 -11.48 -24.82
N LYS A 114 -11.97 -11.38 -23.67
CA LYS A 114 -11.33 -10.96 -22.42
C LYS A 114 -10.33 -12.01 -21.96
N TYR A 115 -10.68 -13.28 -22.08
CA TYR A 115 -9.79 -14.39 -21.73
C TYR A 115 -8.49 -14.35 -22.54
N SER A 116 -8.58 -14.18 -23.86
CA SER A 116 -7.39 -14.06 -24.71
C SER A 116 -6.49 -12.90 -24.30
N THR A 117 -7.07 -11.77 -23.88
CA THR A 117 -6.32 -10.62 -23.37
C THR A 117 -5.57 -10.97 -22.07
N VAL A 118 -6.24 -11.63 -21.13
CA VAL A 118 -5.63 -12.07 -19.84
C VAL A 118 -4.51 -13.09 -20.11
N ILE A 119 -4.74 -14.07 -20.98
CA ILE A 119 -3.74 -15.10 -21.30
C ILE A 119 -2.53 -14.52 -22.06
N ALA A 120 -2.75 -13.58 -22.96
CA ALA A 120 -1.64 -12.91 -23.65
C ALA A 120 -0.70 -12.21 -22.63
N LEU A 121 -1.30 -11.59 -21.62
CA LEU A 121 -0.53 -10.95 -20.57
C LEU A 121 0.13 -12.00 -19.62
N ALA A 122 -0.60 -13.02 -19.19
CA ALA A 122 -0.06 -14.14 -18.40
C ALA A 122 1.18 -14.75 -19.06
N ASN A 123 1.10 -15.01 -20.38
CA ASN A 123 2.23 -15.51 -21.17
C ASN A 123 3.41 -14.53 -21.20
N SER A 124 3.17 -13.22 -21.20
CA SER A 124 4.24 -12.20 -21.21
C SER A 124 5.08 -12.17 -19.93
N ILE A 125 4.53 -12.73 -18.85
CA ILE A 125 5.20 -12.87 -17.53
C ILE A 125 5.54 -14.33 -17.21
N ASP A 126 5.45 -15.25 -18.18
CA ASP A 126 5.67 -16.68 -18.05
C ASP A 126 4.73 -17.38 -17.02
N LEU A 127 3.52 -16.84 -16.81
CA LEU A 127 2.50 -17.49 -16.00
C LEU A 127 1.76 -18.52 -16.85
N PRO A 128 1.81 -19.84 -16.50
CA PRO A 128 1.09 -20.85 -17.28
C PRO A 128 -0.42 -20.64 -17.21
N GLU A 129 -1.10 -20.76 -18.36
CA GLU A 129 -2.56 -20.66 -18.46
C GLU A 129 -3.29 -21.56 -17.45
N MET A 130 -2.80 -22.80 -17.26
CA MET A 130 -3.38 -23.74 -16.31
C MET A 130 -3.42 -23.25 -14.86
N ALA A 131 -2.59 -22.28 -14.51
CA ALA A 131 -2.55 -21.72 -13.15
C ALA A 131 -3.77 -20.83 -12.84
N ILE A 132 -4.46 -20.30 -13.87
CA ILE A 132 -5.59 -19.40 -13.70
C ILE A 132 -6.87 -19.88 -14.38
N SER A 133 -6.79 -20.84 -15.31
CA SER A 133 -7.91 -21.26 -16.19
C SER A 133 -9.13 -21.81 -15.44
N ARG A 134 -8.95 -22.23 -14.19
CA ARG A 134 -10.00 -22.83 -13.33
C ARG A 134 -10.38 -21.95 -12.14
N LEU A 135 -9.80 -20.76 -12.04
CA LEU A 135 -10.05 -19.84 -10.93
C LEU A 135 -11.22 -18.90 -11.23
N GLU A 136 -11.91 -18.47 -10.17
CA GLU A 136 -12.78 -17.29 -10.24
C GLU A 136 -11.97 -16.08 -10.66
N PRO A 137 -12.59 -15.05 -11.30
CA PRO A 137 -11.83 -13.92 -11.83
C PRO A 137 -11.03 -13.18 -10.76
N TRP A 138 -11.55 -13.04 -9.52
CA TRP A 138 -10.82 -12.40 -8.42
C TRP A 138 -9.56 -13.17 -8.03
N ALA A 139 -9.66 -14.51 -7.93
CA ALA A 139 -8.52 -15.34 -7.57
C ALA A 139 -7.49 -15.38 -8.71
N ALA A 140 -7.93 -15.42 -9.96
CA ALA A 140 -7.06 -15.29 -11.12
C ALA A 140 -6.31 -13.95 -11.14
N ALA A 141 -6.97 -12.84 -10.76
CA ALA A 141 -6.35 -11.53 -10.63
C ALA A 141 -5.23 -11.53 -9.57
N MET A 142 -5.48 -12.14 -8.40
CA MET A 142 -4.47 -12.25 -7.34
C MET A 142 -3.26 -13.08 -7.77
N VAL A 143 -3.48 -14.24 -8.42
CA VAL A 143 -2.39 -15.08 -8.95
C VAL A 143 -1.57 -14.32 -10.00
N LEU A 144 -2.24 -13.65 -10.94
CA LEU A 144 -1.60 -12.85 -11.97
C LEU A 144 -0.73 -11.72 -11.36
N THR A 145 -1.29 -10.98 -10.41
CA THR A 145 -0.61 -9.87 -9.72
C THR A 145 0.59 -10.38 -8.93
N GLN A 146 0.43 -11.48 -8.18
CA GLN A 146 1.52 -12.06 -7.40
C GLN A 146 2.66 -12.55 -8.30
N PHE A 147 2.32 -13.18 -9.42
CA PHE A 147 3.31 -13.68 -10.38
C PHE A 147 4.04 -12.52 -11.07
N ALA A 148 3.30 -11.48 -11.48
CA ALA A 148 3.86 -10.27 -12.03
C ALA A 148 4.81 -9.58 -11.03
N LEU A 149 4.41 -9.48 -9.75
CA LEU A 149 5.23 -8.91 -8.68
C LEU A 149 6.58 -9.62 -8.56
N MET A 150 6.61 -10.95 -8.56
CA MET A 150 7.86 -11.72 -8.48
C MET A 150 8.82 -11.43 -9.66
N ARG A 151 8.30 -11.02 -10.82
CA ARG A 151 9.11 -10.66 -12.01
C ARG A 151 9.74 -9.27 -11.92
N THR A 152 9.25 -8.41 -11.02
CA THR A 152 9.78 -7.05 -10.83
C THR A 152 11.02 -6.98 -9.93
N GLY A 153 11.41 -8.11 -9.31
CA GLY A 153 12.47 -8.15 -8.29
C GLY A 153 12.02 -7.68 -6.91
N PHE A 154 10.72 -7.43 -6.72
CA PHE A 154 10.11 -7.23 -5.41
C PHE A 154 9.81 -8.59 -4.78
N ASP A 155 10.12 -8.71 -3.50
CA ASP A 155 9.94 -9.94 -2.73
C ASP A 155 8.98 -9.68 -1.57
N PRO A 156 7.84 -10.41 -1.49
CA PRO A 156 6.91 -10.31 -0.36
C PRO A 156 7.55 -10.70 0.98
N GLN A 157 8.55 -11.60 0.98
CA GLN A 157 9.28 -11.95 2.20
C GLN A 157 10.09 -10.79 2.77
N LEU A 158 10.38 -9.79 1.95
CA LEU A 158 11.04 -8.55 2.33
C LEU A 158 10.04 -7.43 2.64
N GLY A 159 8.75 -7.69 2.55
CA GLY A 159 7.70 -6.77 2.98
C GLY A 159 7.84 -6.42 4.45
N ILE A 160 7.46 -5.21 4.82
CA ILE A 160 7.57 -4.72 6.21
C ILE A 160 6.74 -5.59 7.15
N ASP A 161 5.57 -6.03 6.69
CA ASP A 161 4.67 -6.89 7.48
C ASP A 161 5.35 -8.21 7.84
N MET A 162 5.92 -8.90 6.85
CA MET A 162 6.61 -10.18 7.06
C MET A 162 7.83 -10.02 7.97
N GLN A 163 8.66 -9.02 7.70
CA GLN A 163 9.85 -8.76 8.50
C GLN A 163 9.50 -8.45 9.98
N LEU A 164 8.43 -7.67 10.22
CA LEU A 164 7.97 -7.35 11.59
C LEU A 164 7.38 -8.57 12.28
N SER A 165 6.59 -9.40 11.59
CA SER A 165 6.06 -10.65 12.13
C SER A 165 7.20 -11.59 12.54
N ASP A 166 8.17 -11.83 11.66
CA ASP A 166 9.32 -12.70 11.95
C ASP A 166 10.16 -12.17 13.12
N ARG A 167 10.38 -10.85 13.19
CA ARG A 167 11.10 -10.21 14.30
C ARG A 167 10.34 -10.31 15.60
N ALA A 168 9.02 -10.04 15.60
CA ALA A 168 8.18 -10.12 16.79
C ALA A 168 8.15 -11.54 17.36
N ARG A 169 8.04 -12.55 16.49
CA ARG A 169 8.13 -13.96 16.88
C ARG A 169 9.48 -14.28 17.52
N SER A 170 10.57 -13.81 16.93
CA SER A 170 11.92 -14.00 17.48
C SER A 170 12.11 -13.35 18.83
N ASP A 171 11.53 -12.15 19.02
CA ASP A 171 11.64 -11.36 20.25
C ASP A 171 10.59 -11.76 21.30
N GLY A 172 9.65 -12.66 20.96
CA GLY A 172 8.54 -13.09 21.83
C GLY A 172 7.50 -12.00 22.09
N LYS A 173 7.35 -11.01 21.18
CA LYS A 173 6.31 -9.99 21.28
C LYS A 173 4.99 -10.56 20.73
N PRO A 174 3.87 -10.40 21.47
CA PRO A 174 2.55 -10.80 20.98
C PRO A 174 2.18 -10.07 19.68
N ILE A 175 1.52 -10.80 18.79
CA ILE A 175 0.92 -10.25 17.56
C ILE A 175 -0.59 -10.47 17.62
N ASP A 176 -1.36 -9.44 17.29
CA ASP A 176 -2.83 -9.49 17.17
C ASP A 176 -3.26 -9.02 15.77
N GLY A 177 -4.40 -9.52 15.28
CA GLY A 177 -5.00 -9.13 13.99
C GLY A 177 -6.17 -8.15 14.15
N LEU A 178 -6.23 -7.14 13.26
CA LEU A 178 -7.41 -6.27 13.14
C LEU A 178 -8.58 -6.98 12.43
N GLU A 179 -8.28 -7.98 11.61
CA GLU A 179 -9.27 -8.79 10.88
C GLU A 179 -8.70 -10.19 10.60
N THR A 180 -9.54 -11.07 10.09
CA THR A 180 -9.15 -12.40 9.64
C THR A 180 -8.80 -12.42 8.15
N VAL A 181 -8.05 -13.45 7.69
CA VAL A 181 -7.80 -13.69 6.25
C VAL A 181 -9.11 -13.86 5.48
N GLY A 182 -10.09 -14.59 6.07
CA GLY A 182 -11.38 -14.79 5.45
C GLY A 182 -12.17 -13.48 5.26
N GLU A 183 -12.09 -12.55 6.21
CA GLU A 183 -12.69 -11.21 6.07
C GLU A 183 -12.00 -10.42 4.96
N GLN A 184 -10.67 -10.47 4.87
CA GLN A 184 -9.90 -9.75 3.87
C GLN A 184 -10.14 -10.30 2.45
N LEU A 185 -10.03 -11.60 2.24
CA LEU A 185 -10.25 -12.24 0.95
C LEU A 185 -11.73 -12.22 0.53
N GLY A 186 -12.63 -12.27 1.51
CA GLY A 186 -14.08 -12.17 1.29
C GLY A 186 -14.52 -10.87 0.60
N ILE A 187 -13.72 -9.80 0.67
CA ILE A 187 -14.00 -8.54 -0.06
C ILE A 187 -14.02 -8.79 -1.57
N PHE A 188 -13.15 -9.64 -2.07
CA PHE A 188 -13.06 -9.95 -3.50
C PHE A 188 -14.11 -11.01 -3.90
N ASP A 189 -14.23 -12.06 -3.10
CA ASP A 189 -15.17 -13.17 -3.31
C ASP A 189 -16.63 -12.71 -3.33
N SER A 190 -17.01 -11.77 -2.48
CA SER A 190 -18.38 -11.26 -2.38
C SER A 190 -18.83 -10.37 -3.55
N ARG A 191 -17.93 -10.04 -4.48
CA ARG A 191 -18.26 -9.22 -5.65
C ARG A 191 -19.04 -10.02 -6.69
N SER A 192 -19.87 -9.30 -7.46
CA SER A 192 -20.49 -9.89 -8.64
C SER A 192 -19.43 -10.36 -9.64
N MET A 193 -19.74 -11.39 -10.45
CA MET A 193 -18.84 -11.86 -11.51
C MET A 193 -18.40 -10.75 -12.47
N SER A 194 -19.24 -9.76 -12.70
CA SER A 194 -18.89 -8.59 -13.53
C SER A 194 -17.82 -7.71 -12.87
N GLU A 195 -17.92 -7.47 -11.56
CA GLU A 195 -16.93 -6.69 -10.81
C GLU A 195 -15.62 -7.46 -10.65
N GLN A 196 -15.68 -8.76 -10.38
CA GLN A 196 -14.52 -9.64 -10.35
C GLN A 196 -13.80 -9.68 -11.71
N THR A 197 -14.56 -9.78 -12.82
CA THR A 197 -14.02 -9.73 -14.17
C THR A 197 -13.33 -8.39 -14.44
N LYS A 198 -13.96 -7.29 -14.02
CA LYS A 198 -13.35 -5.97 -14.14
C LYS A 198 -12.05 -5.89 -13.35
N PHE A 199 -12.03 -6.39 -12.13
CA PHE A 199 -10.83 -6.44 -11.28
C PHE A 199 -9.68 -7.21 -11.95
N LEU A 200 -9.98 -8.38 -12.55
CA LEU A 200 -9.00 -9.17 -13.29
C LEU A 200 -8.44 -8.40 -14.50
N LEU A 201 -9.30 -7.73 -15.26
CA LEU A 201 -8.88 -6.96 -16.43
C LEU A 201 -8.06 -5.72 -16.04
N ASP A 202 -8.43 -5.06 -14.93
CA ASP A 202 -7.66 -3.94 -14.39
C ASP A 202 -6.28 -4.42 -13.93
N ALA A 203 -6.20 -5.52 -13.17
CA ALA A 203 -4.94 -6.13 -12.77
C ALA A 203 -4.07 -6.49 -13.98
N ALA A 204 -4.66 -7.11 -15.00
CA ALA A 204 -3.98 -7.45 -16.23
C ALA A 204 -3.41 -6.21 -16.94
N ARG A 205 -4.19 -5.14 -17.07
CA ARG A 205 -3.75 -3.89 -17.70
C ARG A 205 -2.58 -3.23 -16.95
N ASP A 206 -2.55 -3.34 -15.62
CA ASP A 206 -1.59 -2.61 -14.79
C ASP A 206 -0.23 -3.34 -14.67
N VAL A 207 -0.16 -4.65 -15.01
CA VAL A 207 1.08 -5.44 -14.98
C VAL A 207 2.27 -4.79 -15.71
N PRO A 208 2.15 -4.23 -16.94
CA PRO A 208 3.30 -3.66 -17.65
C PRO A 208 3.96 -2.46 -16.95
N GLU A 209 3.21 -1.70 -16.15
CA GLU A 209 3.70 -0.53 -15.42
C GLU A 209 3.97 -0.83 -13.93
N MET A 210 3.68 -2.06 -13.47
CA MET A 210 3.71 -2.44 -12.05
C MET A 210 5.05 -2.09 -11.37
N GLN A 211 6.18 -2.42 -11.98
CA GLN A 211 7.49 -2.13 -11.39
C GLN A 211 7.68 -0.63 -11.14
N LYS A 212 7.33 0.18 -12.12
CA LYS A 212 7.47 1.64 -12.05
C LYS A 212 6.51 2.26 -11.02
N ASP A 213 5.31 1.71 -10.91
CA ASP A 213 4.31 2.15 -9.94
C ASP A 213 4.75 1.80 -8.51
N LEU A 214 5.26 0.58 -8.30
CA LEU A 214 5.86 0.15 -7.04
C LEU A 214 7.08 1.01 -6.65
N ASP A 215 7.97 1.30 -7.59
CA ASP A 215 9.13 2.18 -7.33
C ASP A 215 8.69 3.56 -6.85
N ARG A 216 7.66 4.17 -7.48
CA ARG A 216 7.12 5.46 -7.05
C ARG A 216 6.48 5.39 -5.66
N LEU A 217 5.73 4.31 -5.39
CA LEU A 217 5.12 4.07 -4.09
C LEU A 217 6.18 3.95 -2.99
N ILE A 218 7.24 3.17 -3.21
CA ILE A 218 8.32 2.98 -2.25
C ILE A 218 9.07 4.29 -1.97
N VAL A 219 9.35 5.09 -3.00
CA VAL A 219 9.99 6.40 -2.83
C VAL A 219 9.11 7.32 -1.97
N ALA A 220 7.80 7.39 -2.26
CA ALA A 220 6.86 8.19 -1.50
C ALA A 220 6.71 7.69 -0.04
N TRP A 221 6.63 6.38 0.14
CA TRP A 221 6.54 5.74 1.45
C TRP A 221 7.77 6.03 2.31
N ARG A 222 8.99 5.81 1.77
CA ARG A 222 10.23 6.10 2.50
C ARG A 222 10.42 7.57 2.83
N ALA A 223 9.86 8.46 2.02
CA ALA A 223 9.88 9.89 2.28
C ALA A 223 8.77 10.36 3.24
N GLY A 224 7.87 9.47 3.68
CA GLY A 224 6.68 9.86 4.44
C GLY A 224 5.76 10.82 3.68
N ASP A 225 5.81 10.84 2.33
CA ASP A 225 5.07 11.77 1.49
C ASP A 225 3.62 11.30 1.28
N LEU A 226 2.79 11.52 2.30
CA LEU A 226 1.36 11.16 2.23
C LEU A 226 0.65 11.78 1.03
N ARG A 227 1.08 12.96 0.56
CA ARG A 227 0.47 13.60 -0.62
C ARG A 227 0.82 12.88 -1.91
N ALA A 228 2.05 12.38 -2.03
CA ALA A 228 2.44 11.55 -3.16
C ALA A 228 1.68 10.22 -3.15
N LEU A 229 1.61 9.54 -2.00
CA LEU A 229 0.83 8.32 -1.81
C LEU A 229 -0.65 8.54 -2.15
N GLU A 230 -1.26 9.64 -1.70
CA GLU A 230 -2.64 9.96 -2.02
C GLU A 230 -2.86 10.21 -3.52
N ARG A 231 -1.89 10.82 -4.22
CA ARG A 231 -1.99 11.03 -5.68
C ARG A 231 -1.99 9.71 -6.45
N GLU A 232 -1.08 8.79 -6.10
CA GLU A 232 -1.05 7.46 -6.74
C GLU A 232 -2.34 6.70 -6.45
N PHE A 233 -2.76 6.62 -5.19
CA PHE A 233 -4.00 5.98 -4.78
C PHE A 233 -5.27 6.55 -5.45
N ARG A 234 -5.31 7.86 -5.71
CA ARG A 234 -6.48 8.51 -6.34
C ARG A 234 -6.73 8.02 -7.76
N LYS A 235 -5.68 7.69 -8.50
CA LYS A 235 -5.81 7.13 -9.85
C LYS A 235 -6.47 5.74 -9.80
N GLU A 236 -5.96 4.87 -8.95
CA GLU A 236 -6.48 3.52 -8.73
C GLU A 236 -7.95 3.56 -8.28
N ARG A 237 -8.24 4.36 -7.26
CA ARG A 237 -9.59 4.54 -6.73
C ARG A 237 -10.59 5.02 -7.78
N ALA A 238 -10.18 5.88 -8.70
CA ALA A 238 -11.06 6.40 -9.75
C ALA A 238 -11.55 5.30 -10.72
N GLN A 239 -10.81 4.22 -10.86
CA GLN A 239 -11.15 3.11 -11.75
C GLN A 239 -12.18 2.15 -11.13
N SER A 240 -12.15 1.94 -9.82
CA SER A 240 -13.04 1.03 -9.10
C SER A 240 -13.41 1.58 -7.70
N PRO A 241 -14.19 2.68 -7.61
CA PRO A 241 -14.42 3.40 -6.36
C PRO A 241 -15.02 2.54 -5.24
N ALA A 242 -15.97 1.66 -5.57
CA ALA A 242 -16.64 0.80 -4.61
C ALA A 242 -15.68 -0.25 -4.01
N LEU A 243 -14.86 -0.87 -4.85
CA LEU A 243 -13.86 -1.83 -4.38
C LEU A 243 -12.85 -1.15 -3.44
N TYR A 244 -12.33 0.02 -3.82
CA TYR A 244 -11.38 0.75 -3.00
C TYR A 244 -11.98 1.31 -1.71
N ASP A 245 -13.28 1.65 -1.68
CA ASP A 245 -13.94 2.00 -0.41
C ASP A 245 -14.02 0.80 0.53
N GLU A 246 -14.24 -0.41 0.01
CA GLU A 246 -14.22 -1.62 0.85
C GLU A 246 -12.82 -2.04 1.27
N LEU A 247 -11.84 -1.98 0.37
CA LEU A 247 -10.46 -2.34 0.69
C LEU A 247 -9.83 -1.41 1.74
N LEU A 248 -10.24 -0.15 1.81
CA LEU A 248 -9.65 0.83 2.71
C LEU A 248 -10.67 1.48 3.65
N GLY A 249 -11.64 2.23 3.11
CA GLY A 249 -12.54 3.05 3.92
C GLY A 249 -13.38 2.22 4.90
N THR A 250 -13.99 1.14 4.43
CA THR A 250 -14.82 0.25 5.26
C THR A 250 -13.99 -0.49 6.30
N ARG A 251 -12.80 -0.98 5.93
CA ARG A 251 -11.87 -1.62 6.88
C ARG A 251 -11.38 -0.62 7.91
N ASN A 252 -10.98 0.57 7.52
CA ASN A 252 -10.57 1.63 8.44
C ASN A 252 -11.66 1.96 9.47
N ARG A 253 -12.92 2.04 9.05
CA ARG A 253 -14.04 2.28 9.96
C ARG A 253 -14.27 1.11 10.94
N LYS A 254 -14.02 -0.14 10.52
CA LYS A 254 -14.09 -1.32 11.40
C LYS A 254 -12.90 -1.37 12.37
N TRP A 255 -11.71 -0.96 11.95
CA TRP A 255 -10.49 -1.00 12.75
C TRP A 255 -10.39 0.14 13.76
N LEU A 256 -10.98 1.30 13.43
CA LEU A 256 -10.92 2.49 14.29
C LEU A 256 -11.26 2.19 15.76
N PRO A 257 -12.42 1.58 16.11
CA PRO A 257 -12.76 1.29 17.51
C PRO A 257 -11.78 0.30 18.16
N LYS A 258 -11.20 -0.63 17.39
CA LYS A 258 -10.17 -1.55 17.91
C LYS A 258 -8.89 -0.79 18.26
N ILE A 259 -8.45 0.13 17.38
CA ILE A 259 -7.27 0.96 17.63
C ILE A 259 -7.49 1.92 18.80
N GLU A 260 -8.70 2.51 18.91
CA GLU A 260 -9.06 3.39 20.03
C GLU A 260 -9.10 2.64 21.38
N ALA A 261 -9.49 1.37 21.39
CA ALA A 261 -9.48 0.54 22.59
C ALA A 261 -8.06 0.36 23.15
N LEU A 262 -7.05 0.21 22.26
CA LEU A 262 -5.65 0.07 22.67
C LEU A 262 -5.14 1.26 23.50
N LEU A 263 -5.69 2.47 23.29
CA LEU A 263 -5.31 3.68 24.03
C LEU A 263 -5.65 3.64 25.52
N ASN A 264 -6.50 2.70 25.94
CA ASN A 264 -6.91 2.50 27.33
C ASN A 264 -6.15 1.35 28.03
N GLU A 265 -5.31 0.67 27.31
CA GLU A 265 -4.47 -0.41 27.82
C GLU A 265 -3.25 0.12 28.59
N ASP A 266 -2.50 -0.79 29.25
CA ASP A 266 -1.30 -0.45 30.00
C ASP A 266 0.01 -0.70 29.21
N ARG A 267 -0.10 -1.34 28.01
CA ARG A 267 1.02 -1.68 27.14
C ARG A 267 1.13 -0.72 25.97
N ASN A 268 2.34 -0.47 25.51
CA ASN A 268 2.55 0.21 24.22
C ASN A 268 2.32 -0.76 23.07
N TYR A 269 1.70 -0.28 22.01
CA TYR A 269 1.41 -1.05 20.82
C TYR A 269 2.00 -0.42 19.57
N LEU A 270 2.43 -1.26 18.61
CA LEU A 270 2.72 -0.84 17.25
C LEU A 270 1.65 -1.41 16.32
N VAL A 271 0.78 -0.55 15.82
CA VAL A 271 -0.23 -0.90 14.80
C VAL A 271 0.40 -0.74 13.43
N VAL A 272 0.47 -1.83 12.66
CA VAL A 272 1.09 -1.90 11.33
C VAL A 272 0.03 -2.29 10.31
N VAL A 273 -0.28 -1.38 9.40
CA VAL A 273 -1.22 -1.62 8.31
C VAL A 273 -0.67 -1.02 7.01
N GLY A 274 -1.14 -1.50 5.86
CA GLY A 274 -0.72 -0.98 4.57
C GLY A 274 -0.77 0.55 4.52
N THR A 275 0.26 1.17 3.98
CA THR A 275 0.44 2.63 4.03
C THR A 275 -0.74 3.42 3.45
N LEU A 276 -1.49 2.83 2.51
CA LEU A 276 -2.66 3.46 1.90
C LEU A 276 -3.84 3.61 2.88
N HIS A 277 -3.87 2.86 3.98
CA HIS A 277 -4.86 3.02 5.05
C HIS A 277 -4.76 4.36 5.80
N PHE A 278 -3.64 5.07 5.67
CA PHE A 278 -3.44 6.36 6.34
C PHE A 278 -3.82 7.57 5.50
N VAL A 279 -4.05 7.41 4.19
CA VAL A 279 -4.26 8.53 3.26
C VAL A 279 -5.74 8.83 3.00
N GLY A 280 -6.01 10.10 2.68
CA GLY A 280 -7.32 10.58 2.29
C GLY A 280 -8.30 10.83 3.46
N ARG A 281 -9.52 11.21 3.11
CA ARG A 281 -10.57 11.62 4.09
C ARG A 281 -11.09 10.45 4.96
N ASP A 282 -11.02 9.24 4.43
CA ASP A 282 -11.44 7.99 5.09
C ASP A 282 -10.23 7.19 5.59
N GLY A 283 -9.02 7.78 5.55
CA GLY A 283 -7.80 7.22 6.12
C GLY A 283 -7.81 7.27 7.65
N LEU A 284 -7.10 6.35 8.28
CA LEU A 284 -7.03 6.21 9.74
C LEU A 284 -6.65 7.51 10.45
N LEU A 285 -5.68 8.27 9.91
CA LEU A 285 -5.30 9.56 10.50
C LEU A 285 -6.46 10.56 10.53
N ALA A 286 -7.22 10.63 9.44
CA ALA A 286 -8.38 11.52 9.36
C ALA A 286 -9.53 11.04 10.26
N LEU A 287 -9.74 9.73 10.36
CA LEU A 287 -10.77 9.15 11.23
C LEU A 287 -10.42 9.38 12.70
N LEU A 288 -9.19 9.10 13.12
CA LEU A 288 -8.70 9.37 14.47
C LEU A 288 -8.80 10.86 14.84
N ALA A 289 -8.47 11.75 13.89
CA ALA A 289 -8.63 13.18 14.12
C ALA A 289 -10.11 13.59 14.32
N LYS A 290 -11.04 13.00 13.59
CA LYS A 290 -12.50 13.21 13.76
C LYS A 290 -12.99 12.70 15.12
N SER A 291 -12.39 11.63 15.65
CA SER A 291 -12.68 11.12 17.00
C SER A 291 -11.98 11.91 18.12
N GLY A 292 -11.28 13.01 17.78
CA GLY A 292 -10.64 13.88 18.77
C GLY A 292 -9.19 13.51 19.12
N HIS A 293 -8.65 12.45 18.51
CA HIS A 293 -7.26 12.06 18.72
C HIS A 293 -6.30 12.90 17.86
N LYS A 294 -5.03 13.00 18.27
CA LYS A 294 -4.01 13.78 17.57
C LYS A 294 -2.77 12.93 17.29
N PRO A 295 -2.77 12.11 16.23
CA PRO A 295 -1.56 11.41 15.82
C PRO A 295 -0.43 12.40 15.53
N VAL A 296 0.73 12.20 16.14
CA VAL A 296 1.91 13.05 15.93
C VAL A 296 2.96 12.23 15.19
N MET A 297 3.35 12.70 14.00
CA MET A 297 4.39 12.04 13.23
C MET A 297 5.71 12.03 14.01
N LEU A 298 6.39 10.89 14.05
CA LEU A 298 7.70 10.78 14.66
C LEU A 298 8.72 11.60 13.86
N PRO A 299 9.59 12.36 14.53
CA PRO A 299 10.60 13.16 13.84
C PRO A 299 11.58 12.26 13.07
N GLY A 300 12.02 12.73 11.91
CA GLY A 300 13.12 12.11 11.18
C GLY A 300 14.39 12.11 12.03
N THR A 301 15.15 11.02 11.99
CA THR A 301 16.48 11.01 12.59
C THR A 301 17.37 11.99 11.81
N PRO A 302 18.05 12.94 12.44
CA PRO A 302 19.02 13.76 11.73
C PRO A 302 20.07 12.83 11.11
N VAL A 303 20.27 12.91 9.81
CA VAL A 303 21.42 12.26 9.18
C VAL A 303 22.66 12.86 9.86
N SER A 304 23.34 12.07 10.67
CA SER A 304 24.65 12.44 11.21
C SER A 304 25.54 12.72 10.00
N ALA A 305 25.91 13.97 9.78
CA ALA A 305 26.92 14.33 8.82
C ALA A 305 28.22 13.65 9.29
N THR A 306 28.49 12.48 8.77
CA THR A 306 29.80 11.88 8.88
C THR A 306 30.74 12.72 8.03
N ASN A 307 31.60 13.45 8.75
CA ASN A 307 32.76 14.14 8.17
C ASN A 307 33.67 13.17 7.42
#